data_26ee759c5caccae440abc9e0b08c1996
#
_entry.id   26ee759c5caccae440abc9e0b08c1996
#
_cell.length_a   1.000
_cell.length_b   1.000
_cell.length_c   1.000
_cell.angle_alpha   90.00
_cell.angle_beta   90.00
_cell.angle_gamma   90.00
#
_symmetry.space_group_name_H-M   'P 1'
#
loop_
_entity.id
_entity.type
_entity.pdbx_description
1 polymer ?
#
loop_
_entity_poly.entity_id
_entity_poly.type
_entity_poly.pdbx_seq_one_letter_code
_entity_poly.pdbx_strand_id
1 'polypeptide(L)'
;MLYNALLLTFVELLLRGVTMLFQRVLVAKIGAAGLGLLQLVLTVGGFAMTLGLAGLRVTAMYLCAEEYGKGSPSGMQCAIRCCLKTGTIISAIAGLILFFLSDYAAKTWIGDARVAWALRLLAVFLPVNCLCAILSGFFTACDRVRELAKVETVERLAGLALTAALLRLYAGQDAGSVCCAMVLGSSLACLGSTLYQLQLLRRTFSGCEKSGGGGNMGRRMVRLCVPLALSAYLRSGLVTLEQFLVPWGLARAGGSGEASMAAYGTIHAMVFPILMFPAAILYTVADLLVPELARCRAAKNTERMHHLTGTCLRMGCLFALCTACLMGALSDGLGQIVYKSADCGRYLLVFAPAVLILYLDAMVDGMLKGFGEQTACVRYNTLTSFLDVALLYLLLPRFGLAAYVLTFYLTHAINFWLSIRRLLRVTGYPADGRFLLRSAFCALAGLGACCCLQDSGLLPAMVLRAGLFGSVFSLFLELTDTVPAEDQRWLRRSLRL
;
A
#
# COMPACT_ATOMS: atom_id res chain seq x y z
N MET A 1 4.19 -18.23 -15.97
CA MET A 1 3.98 -16.87 -15.41
C MET A 1 2.86 -16.83 -14.38
N LEU A 2 1.65 -17.30 -14.71
CA LEU A 2 0.48 -17.26 -13.80
C LEU A 2 0.72 -17.99 -12.46
N TYR A 3 1.31 -19.18 -12.47
CA TYR A 3 1.65 -19.94 -11.26
C TYR A 3 2.58 -19.16 -10.31
N ASN A 4 3.61 -18.50 -10.85
CA ASN A 4 4.52 -17.69 -10.04
C ASN A 4 3.83 -16.46 -9.45
N ALA A 5 2.90 -15.84 -10.20
CA ALA A 5 2.12 -14.71 -9.72
C ALA A 5 1.15 -15.15 -8.61
N LEU A 6 0.44 -16.26 -8.78
CA LEU A 6 -0.44 -16.81 -7.73
C LEU A 6 0.34 -17.20 -6.47
N LEU A 7 1.53 -17.80 -6.63
CA LEU A 7 2.39 -18.13 -5.49
C LEU A 7 2.83 -16.86 -4.75
N LEU A 8 3.26 -15.81 -5.46
CA LEU A 8 3.65 -14.54 -4.86
C LEU A 8 2.47 -13.88 -4.15
N THR A 9 1.28 -13.87 -4.77
CA THR A 9 0.06 -13.36 -4.13
C THR A 9 -0.27 -14.11 -2.84
N PHE A 10 -0.15 -15.42 -2.86
CA PHE A 10 -0.39 -16.25 -1.67
C PHE A 10 0.60 -15.93 -0.54
N VAL A 11 1.89 -15.79 -0.87
CA VAL A 11 2.93 -15.39 0.10
C VAL A 11 2.63 -13.99 0.67
N GLU A 12 2.25 -13.02 -0.18
CA GLU A 12 1.88 -11.68 0.27
C GLU A 12 0.66 -11.70 1.20
N LEU A 13 -0.37 -12.48 0.89
CA LEU A 13 -1.55 -12.65 1.75
C LEU A 13 -1.17 -13.27 3.10
N LEU A 14 -0.33 -14.30 3.11
CA LEU A 14 0.17 -14.89 4.35
C LEU A 14 0.94 -13.88 5.19
N LEU A 15 1.85 -13.11 4.58
CA LEU A 15 2.62 -12.09 5.29
C LEU A 15 1.74 -10.98 5.86
N ARG A 16 0.71 -10.56 5.12
CA ARG A 16 -0.29 -9.60 5.62
C ARG A 16 -1.08 -10.18 6.80
N GLY A 17 -1.49 -11.46 6.73
CA GLY A 17 -2.14 -12.15 7.83
C GLY A 17 -1.27 -12.21 9.08
N VAL A 18 0.00 -12.58 8.95
CA VAL A 18 0.96 -12.60 10.06
C VAL A 18 1.13 -11.19 10.66
N THR A 19 1.22 -10.15 9.81
CA THR A 19 1.32 -8.76 10.28
C THR A 19 0.08 -8.33 11.05
N MET A 20 -1.13 -8.70 10.61
CA MET A 20 -2.37 -8.41 11.32
C MET A 20 -2.44 -9.12 12.68
N LEU A 21 -2.03 -10.39 12.75
CA LEU A 21 -1.93 -11.12 14.01
C LEU A 21 -0.93 -10.48 14.97
N PHE A 22 0.18 -9.99 14.43
CA PHE A 22 1.17 -9.24 15.23
C PHE A 22 0.62 -7.90 15.73
N GLN A 23 -0.12 -7.16 14.89
CA GLN A 23 -0.80 -5.93 15.30
C GLN A 23 -1.82 -6.18 16.43
N ARG A 24 -2.51 -7.33 16.42
CA ARG A 24 -3.38 -7.73 17.55
C ARG A 24 -2.62 -7.80 18.88
N VAL A 25 -1.40 -8.34 18.87
CA VAL A 25 -0.55 -8.39 20.07
C VAL A 25 -0.16 -6.98 20.51
N LEU A 26 0.12 -6.08 19.56
CA LEU A 26 0.42 -4.68 19.86
C LEU A 26 -0.78 -3.96 20.46
N VAL A 27 -1.97 -4.13 19.87
CA VAL A 27 -3.23 -3.56 20.43
C VAL A 27 -3.44 -3.98 21.87
N ALA A 28 -3.20 -5.27 22.19
CA ALA A 28 -3.35 -5.76 23.55
C ALA A 28 -2.35 -5.15 24.54
N LYS A 29 -1.17 -4.66 24.07
CA LYS A 29 -0.14 -4.05 24.89
C LYS A 29 -0.31 -2.54 25.08
N ILE A 30 -0.55 -1.81 23.98
CA ILE A 30 -0.51 -0.33 23.98
C ILE A 30 -1.85 0.32 23.65
N GLY A 31 -2.88 -0.49 23.39
CA GLY A 31 -4.20 0.01 23.02
C GLY A 31 -4.24 0.67 21.63
N ALA A 32 -5.41 1.19 21.28
CA ALA A 32 -5.63 1.87 20.01
C ALA A 32 -4.89 3.20 19.90
N ALA A 33 -4.81 3.98 21.00
CA ALA A 33 -4.08 5.24 21.03
C ALA A 33 -2.57 5.04 20.82
N GLY A 34 -1.98 4.01 21.44
CA GLY A 34 -0.58 3.64 21.23
C GLY A 34 -0.29 3.20 19.79
N LEU A 35 -1.23 2.49 19.14
CA LEU A 35 -1.12 2.19 17.71
C LEU A 35 -1.21 3.44 16.84
N GLY A 36 -2.04 4.41 17.20
CA GLY A 36 -2.09 5.70 16.52
C GLY A 36 -0.75 6.43 16.59
N LEU A 37 -0.11 6.46 17.78
CA LEU A 37 1.22 7.02 17.95
C LEU A 37 2.26 6.29 17.08
N LEU A 38 2.24 4.95 17.07
CA LEU A 38 3.12 4.16 16.21
C LEU A 38 2.91 4.50 14.73
N GLN A 39 1.67 4.64 14.28
CA GLN A 39 1.36 4.99 12.90
C GLN A 39 1.92 6.37 12.52
N LEU A 40 1.85 7.37 13.41
CA LEU A 40 2.45 8.68 13.18
C LEU A 40 3.99 8.61 13.14
N VAL A 41 4.62 7.82 14.02
CA VAL A 41 6.08 7.57 13.97
C VAL A 41 6.49 6.98 12.62
N LEU A 42 5.74 5.98 12.13
CA LEU A 42 5.99 5.37 10.83
C LEU A 42 5.75 6.36 9.67
N THR A 43 4.78 7.26 9.81
CA THR A 43 4.52 8.33 8.81
C THR A 43 5.70 9.30 8.72
N VAL A 44 6.25 9.76 9.86
CA VAL A 44 7.46 10.60 9.89
C VAL A 44 8.64 9.85 9.28
N GLY A 45 8.81 8.57 9.65
CA GLY A 45 9.85 7.70 9.08
C GLY A 45 9.72 7.54 7.56
N GLY A 46 8.51 7.34 7.06
CA GLY A 46 8.21 7.23 5.62
C GLY A 46 8.52 8.52 4.86
N PHE A 47 8.18 9.67 5.44
CA PHE A 47 8.53 10.97 4.86
C PHE A 47 10.05 11.19 4.82
N ALA A 48 10.74 10.93 5.94
CA ALA A 48 12.18 11.03 6.00
C ALA A 48 12.87 10.06 5.03
N MET A 49 12.36 8.84 4.89
CA MET A 49 12.84 7.87 3.90
C MET A 49 12.64 8.39 2.47
N THR A 50 11.52 9.00 2.17
CA THR A 50 11.27 9.61 0.86
C THR A 50 12.27 10.74 0.57
N LEU A 51 12.56 11.60 1.56
CA LEU A 51 13.58 12.65 1.45
C LEU A 51 14.98 12.04 1.23
N GLY A 52 15.36 11.03 2.01
CA GLY A 52 16.66 10.37 1.92
C GLY A 52 16.87 9.57 0.64
N LEU A 53 15.79 8.98 0.12
CA LEU A 53 15.85 8.17 -1.10
C LEU A 53 15.89 9.01 -2.38
N ALA A 54 15.27 10.20 -2.37
CA ALA A 54 15.32 11.20 -3.45
C ALA A 54 15.07 10.61 -4.86
N GLY A 55 14.19 9.60 -5.01
CA GLY A 55 13.93 8.94 -6.30
C GLY A 55 15.06 8.00 -6.79
N LEU A 56 16.12 7.81 -6.01
CA LEU A 56 17.30 7.02 -6.41
C LEU A 56 17.00 5.54 -6.65
N ARG A 57 16.00 4.94 -5.98
CA ARG A 57 15.58 3.55 -6.25
C ARG A 57 15.18 3.37 -7.72
N VAL A 58 14.30 4.24 -8.21
CA VAL A 58 13.81 4.19 -9.60
C VAL A 58 14.92 4.56 -10.58
N THR A 59 15.72 5.57 -10.24
CA THR A 59 16.89 6.00 -11.03
C THR A 59 17.92 4.87 -11.17
N ALA A 60 18.23 4.16 -10.08
CA ALA A 60 19.14 3.00 -10.12
C ALA A 60 18.56 1.89 -11.01
N MET A 61 17.26 1.61 -10.88
CA MET A 61 16.58 0.62 -11.72
C MET A 61 16.72 0.99 -13.21
N TYR A 62 16.43 2.23 -13.61
CA TYR A 62 16.53 2.68 -15.00
C TYR A 62 17.96 2.63 -15.55
N LEU A 63 18.91 3.23 -14.84
CA LEU A 63 20.30 3.28 -15.30
C LEU A 63 20.93 1.89 -15.38
N CYS A 64 20.68 1.04 -14.39
CA CYS A 64 21.20 -0.32 -14.39
C CYS A 64 20.54 -1.19 -15.46
N ALA A 65 19.23 -1.06 -15.70
CA ALA A 65 18.53 -1.78 -16.76
C ALA A 65 19.03 -1.38 -18.16
N GLU A 66 19.30 -0.10 -18.39
CA GLU A 66 19.86 0.39 -19.64
C GLU A 66 21.26 -0.18 -19.91
N GLU A 67 22.15 -0.15 -18.91
CA GLU A 67 23.50 -0.68 -19.03
C GLU A 67 23.49 -2.23 -19.10
N TYR A 68 22.55 -2.89 -18.43
CA TYR A 68 22.32 -4.33 -18.55
C TYR A 68 21.91 -4.72 -19.98
N GLY A 69 20.97 -3.97 -20.58
CA GLY A 69 20.55 -4.16 -21.97
C GLY A 69 21.66 -3.93 -23.00
N LYS A 70 22.65 -3.09 -22.69
CA LYS A 70 23.86 -2.88 -23.50
C LYS A 70 24.94 -3.96 -23.31
N GLY A 71 24.75 -4.89 -22.36
CA GLY A 71 25.76 -5.88 -22.02
C GLY A 71 27.03 -5.26 -21.40
N SER A 72 26.92 -4.12 -20.70
CA SER A 72 28.04 -3.40 -20.09
C SER A 72 28.10 -3.57 -18.56
N PRO A 73 28.80 -4.58 -18.03
CA PRO A 73 28.93 -4.77 -16.58
C PRO A 73 29.65 -3.61 -15.88
N SER A 74 30.61 -2.99 -16.50
CA SER A 74 31.33 -1.84 -15.99
C SER A 74 30.44 -0.59 -15.89
N GLY A 75 29.59 -0.34 -16.88
CA GLY A 75 28.58 0.73 -16.88
C GLY A 75 27.57 0.54 -15.76
N MET A 76 27.07 -0.69 -15.60
CA MET A 76 26.16 -1.06 -14.53
C MET A 76 26.76 -0.89 -13.14
N GLN A 77 28.05 -1.29 -12.97
CA GLN A 77 28.78 -1.08 -11.72
C GLN A 77 28.97 0.41 -11.41
N CYS A 78 29.28 1.23 -12.42
CA CYS A 78 29.38 2.67 -12.28
C CYS A 78 28.05 3.31 -11.87
N ALA A 79 26.94 2.92 -12.51
CA ALA A 79 25.62 3.42 -12.24
C ALA A 79 25.18 3.14 -10.80
N ILE A 80 25.30 1.88 -10.34
CA ILE A 80 24.88 1.51 -8.99
C ILE A 80 25.79 2.15 -7.92
N ARG A 81 27.11 2.22 -8.12
CA ARG A 81 28.00 2.92 -7.19
C ARG A 81 27.70 4.39 -7.06
N CYS A 82 27.39 5.06 -8.18
CA CYS A 82 26.99 6.47 -8.17
C CYS A 82 25.70 6.66 -7.37
N CYS A 83 24.66 5.83 -7.59
CA CYS A 83 23.41 5.89 -6.86
C CYS A 83 23.60 5.57 -5.36
N LEU A 84 24.40 4.56 -5.00
CA LEU A 84 24.68 4.22 -3.61
C LEU A 84 25.42 5.34 -2.89
N LYS A 85 26.48 5.90 -3.50
CA LYS A 85 27.24 7.02 -2.91
C LYS A 85 26.36 8.23 -2.66
N THR A 86 25.58 8.64 -3.66
CA THR A 86 24.68 9.79 -3.56
C THR A 86 23.57 9.52 -2.55
N GLY A 87 22.99 8.31 -2.57
CA GLY A 87 21.96 7.89 -1.63
C GLY A 87 22.44 7.87 -0.18
N THR A 88 23.66 7.40 0.08
CA THR A 88 24.24 7.45 1.42
C THR A 88 24.39 8.89 1.92
N ILE A 89 24.86 9.79 1.08
CA ILE A 89 25.06 11.20 1.46
C ILE A 89 23.71 11.87 1.76
N ILE A 90 22.72 11.75 0.84
CA ILE A 90 21.41 12.40 1.01
C ILE A 90 20.67 11.80 2.21
N SER A 91 20.68 10.47 2.36
CA SER A 91 20.01 9.81 3.49
C SER A 91 20.67 10.08 4.82
N ALA A 92 22.02 10.22 4.86
CA ALA A 92 22.72 10.64 6.06
C ALA A 92 22.35 12.06 6.47
N ILE A 93 22.26 13.00 5.51
CA ILE A 93 21.79 14.37 5.76
C ILE A 93 20.35 14.37 6.28
N ALA A 94 19.45 13.65 5.60
CA ALA A 94 18.06 13.52 6.03
C ALA A 94 17.95 12.89 7.43
N GLY A 95 18.76 11.87 7.71
CA GLY A 95 18.85 11.24 9.04
C GLY A 95 19.36 12.21 10.11
N LEU A 96 20.40 12.98 9.84
CA LEU A 96 20.88 14.01 10.77
C LEU A 96 19.81 15.07 11.05
N ILE A 97 19.14 15.56 10.03
CA ILE A 97 18.02 16.50 10.19
C ILE A 97 16.93 15.89 11.08
N LEU A 98 16.49 14.66 10.79
CA LEU A 98 15.48 14.00 11.61
C LEU A 98 15.96 13.78 13.05
N PHE A 99 17.22 13.41 13.24
CA PHE A 99 17.79 13.18 14.58
C PHE A 99 17.72 14.43 15.46
N PHE A 100 18.14 15.58 14.95
CA PHE A 100 18.08 16.85 15.67
C PHE A 100 16.66 17.39 15.81
N LEU A 101 15.79 17.14 14.82
CA LEU A 101 14.39 17.54 14.88
C LEU A 101 13.49 16.56 15.65
N SER A 102 14.01 15.41 16.11
CA SER A 102 13.20 14.34 16.73
C SER A 102 12.38 14.81 17.94
N ASP A 103 12.96 15.61 18.83
CA ASP A 103 12.27 16.13 20.01
C ASP A 103 11.18 17.13 19.62
N TYR A 104 11.47 17.99 18.66
CA TYR A 104 10.50 18.94 18.14
C TYR A 104 9.34 18.21 17.43
N ALA A 105 9.66 17.26 16.57
CA ALA A 105 8.66 16.47 15.86
C ALA A 105 7.78 15.65 16.82
N ALA A 106 8.38 15.01 17.83
CA ALA A 106 7.67 14.24 18.84
C ALA A 106 6.68 15.12 19.63
N LYS A 107 7.14 16.29 20.11
CA LYS A 107 6.31 17.18 20.94
C LYS A 107 5.27 17.97 20.14
N THR A 108 5.65 18.49 18.96
CA THR A 108 4.82 19.44 18.21
C THR A 108 3.96 18.77 17.15
N TRP A 109 4.49 17.76 16.43
CA TRP A 109 3.78 17.11 15.35
C TRP A 109 2.97 15.90 15.84
N ILE A 110 3.60 15.05 16.67
CA ILE A 110 2.94 13.83 17.18
C ILE A 110 2.18 14.13 18.48
N GLY A 111 2.65 15.10 19.28
CA GLY A 111 2.03 15.48 20.55
C GLY A 111 2.42 14.58 21.73
N ASP A 112 3.45 13.71 21.56
CA ASP A 112 3.91 12.80 22.62
C ASP A 112 5.45 12.71 22.63
N ALA A 113 6.06 13.23 23.69
CA ALA A 113 7.52 13.24 23.84
C ALA A 113 8.14 11.84 23.97
N ARG A 114 7.36 10.82 24.37
CA ARG A 114 7.85 9.44 24.56
C ARG A 114 8.35 8.79 23.29
N VAL A 115 7.87 9.22 22.12
CA VAL A 115 8.27 8.67 20.81
C VAL A 115 9.55 9.29 20.24
N ALA A 116 10.14 10.29 20.90
CA ALA A 116 11.36 10.95 20.42
C ALA A 116 12.51 9.97 20.19
N TRP A 117 12.68 8.99 21.07
CA TRP A 117 13.71 7.96 20.93
C TRP A 117 13.45 7.05 19.74
N ALA A 118 12.19 6.72 19.44
CA ALA A 118 11.85 5.95 18.23
C ALA A 118 12.21 6.72 16.95
N LEU A 119 11.99 8.04 16.92
CA LEU A 119 12.39 8.90 15.79
C LEU A 119 13.92 8.99 15.65
N ARG A 120 14.67 9.07 16.76
CA ARG A 120 16.13 9.04 16.75
C ARG A 120 16.66 7.72 16.20
N LEU A 121 16.08 6.59 16.59
CA LEU A 121 16.43 5.28 16.05
C LEU A 121 16.15 5.22 14.54
N LEU A 122 14.98 5.69 14.09
CA LEU A 122 14.67 5.80 12.66
C LEU A 122 15.71 6.64 11.92
N ALA A 123 16.13 7.77 12.49
CA ALA A 123 17.11 8.66 11.91
C ALA A 123 18.48 7.99 11.72
N VAL A 124 18.95 7.22 12.72
CA VAL A 124 20.23 6.49 12.67
C VAL A 124 20.20 5.39 11.59
N PHE A 125 19.10 4.67 11.46
CA PHE A 125 18.97 3.60 10.48
C PHE A 125 18.48 4.06 9.10
N LEU A 126 18.13 5.33 8.93
CA LEU A 126 17.65 5.88 7.66
C LEU A 126 18.57 5.61 6.46
N PRO A 127 19.91 5.80 6.58
CA PRO A 127 20.84 5.47 5.50
C PRO A 127 20.78 4.00 5.10
N VAL A 128 20.66 3.09 6.06
CA VAL A 128 20.59 1.64 5.82
C VAL A 128 19.32 1.30 5.04
N ASN A 129 18.17 1.83 5.46
CA ASN A 129 16.89 1.61 4.80
C ASN A 129 16.89 2.15 3.36
N CYS A 130 17.48 3.33 3.14
CA CYS A 130 17.63 3.91 1.81
C CYS A 130 18.57 3.09 0.91
N LEU A 131 19.67 2.59 1.44
CA LEU A 131 20.59 1.72 0.70
C LEU A 131 19.92 0.41 0.30
N CYS A 132 19.17 -0.22 1.20
CA CYS A 132 18.39 -1.41 0.91
C CYS A 132 17.43 -1.17 -0.27
N ALA A 133 16.70 -0.06 -0.26
CA ALA A 133 15.77 0.29 -1.33
C ALA A 133 16.47 0.54 -2.68
N ILE A 134 17.65 1.17 -2.70
CA ILE A 134 18.43 1.38 -3.93
C ILE A 134 18.94 0.04 -4.48
N LEU A 135 19.42 -0.85 -3.62
CA LEU A 135 19.87 -2.20 -3.99
C LEU A 135 18.70 -3.03 -4.54
N SER A 136 17.51 -2.96 -3.95
CA SER A 136 16.31 -3.60 -4.47
C SER A 136 15.99 -3.12 -5.90
N GLY A 137 16.15 -1.82 -6.19
CA GLY A 137 16.03 -1.29 -7.55
C GLY A 137 17.05 -1.90 -8.53
N PHE A 138 18.29 -2.09 -8.10
CA PHE A 138 19.32 -2.75 -8.91
C PHE A 138 18.96 -4.21 -9.22
N PHE A 139 18.58 -5.00 -8.21
CA PHE A 139 18.22 -6.41 -8.43
C PHE A 139 16.98 -6.58 -9.31
N THR A 140 16.03 -5.66 -9.22
CA THR A 140 14.89 -5.60 -10.13
C THR A 140 15.33 -5.35 -11.57
N ALA A 141 16.29 -4.46 -11.79
CA ALA A 141 16.85 -4.14 -13.10
C ALA A 141 17.60 -5.33 -13.75
N CYS A 142 18.21 -6.19 -12.91
CA CYS A 142 18.97 -7.37 -13.34
C CYS A 142 18.12 -8.65 -13.50
N ASP A 143 16.78 -8.54 -13.49
CA ASP A 143 15.83 -9.66 -13.56
C ASP A 143 15.98 -10.71 -12.43
N ARG A 144 16.56 -10.30 -11.28
CA ARG A 144 16.70 -11.14 -10.08
C ARG A 144 15.55 -10.97 -9.09
N VAL A 145 14.33 -10.81 -9.61
CA VAL A 145 13.14 -10.53 -8.80
C VAL A 145 12.83 -11.66 -7.82
N ARG A 146 13.10 -12.92 -8.18
CA ARG A 146 12.88 -14.07 -7.28
C ARG A 146 13.80 -14.05 -6.06
N GLU A 147 15.07 -13.69 -6.23
CA GLU A 147 16.04 -13.58 -5.14
C GLU A 147 15.65 -12.41 -4.22
N LEU A 148 15.25 -11.28 -4.82
CA LEU A 148 14.79 -10.12 -4.10
C LEU A 148 13.54 -10.43 -3.25
N ALA A 149 12.54 -11.10 -3.83
CA ALA A 149 11.33 -11.49 -3.10
C ALA A 149 11.62 -12.39 -1.88
N LYS A 150 12.57 -13.32 -2.01
CA LYS A 150 13.03 -14.15 -0.87
C LYS A 150 13.65 -13.29 0.23
N VAL A 151 14.53 -12.36 -0.15
CA VAL A 151 15.21 -11.47 0.80
C VAL A 151 14.19 -10.58 1.52
N GLU A 152 13.26 -9.97 0.79
CA GLU A 152 12.20 -9.13 1.37
C GLU A 152 11.27 -9.93 2.30
N THR A 153 10.95 -11.19 1.93
CA THR A 153 10.15 -12.08 2.79
C THR A 153 10.88 -12.41 4.09
N VAL A 154 12.15 -12.78 4.00
CA VAL A 154 12.98 -13.07 5.18
C VAL A 154 13.16 -11.83 6.05
N GLU A 155 13.39 -10.67 5.46
CA GLU A 155 13.49 -9.39 6.16
C GLU A 155 12.21 -9.09 6.96
N ARG A 156 11.03 -9.21 6.34
CA ARG A 156 9.74 -9.00 7.03
C ARG A 156 9.53 -9.96 8.19
N LEU A 157 9.79 -11.24 7.99
CA LEU A 157 9.65 -12.25 9.05
C LEU A 157 10.67 -12.05 10.17
N ALA A 158 11.93 -11.78 9.83
CA ALA A 158 12.98 -11.48 10.81
C ALA A 158 12.64 -10.20 11.60
N GLY A 159 12.14 -9.16 10.94
CA GLY A 159 11.69 -7.92 11.59
C GLY A 159 10.59 -8.17 12.62
N LEU A 160 9.58 -8.97 12.27
CA LEU A 160 8.51 -9.36 13.20
C LEU A 160 9.06 -10.19 14.38
N ALA A 161 9.93 -11.16 14.10
CA ALA A 161 10.52 -12.01 15.13
C ALA A 161 11.42 -11.22 16.10
N LEU A 162 12.28 -10.35 15.57
CA LEU A 162 13.14 -9.46 16.37
C LEU A 162 12.31 -8.49 17.21
N THR A 163 11.27 -7.89 16.60
CA THR A 163 10.35 -7.02 17.34
C THR A 163 9.66 -7.79 18.47
N ALA A 164 9.16 -8.99 18.20
CA ALA A 164 8.52 -9.82 19.23
C ALA A 164 9.49 -10.18 20.38
N ALA A 165 10.75 -10.48 20.05
CA ALA A 165 11.79 -10.74 21.03
C ALA A 165 12.08 -9.49 21.88
N LEU A 166 12.25 -8.33 21.25
CA LEU A 166 12.49 -7.06 21.95
C LEU A 166 11.31 -6.67 22.84
N LEU A 167 10.08 -6.88 22.40
CA LEU A 167 8.87 -6.66 23.20
C LEU A 167 8.77 -7.57 24.41
N ARG A 168 9.33 -8.77 24.36
CA ARG A 168 9.38 -9.70 25.51
C ARG A 168 10.49 -9.34 26.50
N LEU A 169 11.65 -8.92 25.98
CA LEU A 169 12.86 -8.71 26.78
C LEU A 169 12.94 -7.32 27.43
N TYR A 170 12.52 -6.28 26.71
CA TYR A 170 12.86 -4.89 27.09
C TYR A 170 11.65 -3.95 27.13
N ALA A 171 10.55 -4.27 26.49
CA ALA A 171 9.45 -3.32 26.43
C ALA A 171 8.55 -3.42 27.65
N GLY A 172 8.48 -2.31 28.39
CA GLY A 172 7.38 -2.05 29.31
C GLY A 172 6.03 -1.95 28.58
N GLN A 173 4.98 -1.55 29.27
CA GLN A 173 3.65 -1.31 28.67
C GLN A 173 3.52 0.11 28.08
N ASP A 174 4.61 0.88 28.04
CA ASP A 174 4.61 2.24 27.52
C ASP A 174 4.69 2.26 25.99
N ALA A 175 3.84 3.11 25.37
CA ALA A 175 3.76 3.24 23.92
C ALA A 175 5.12 3.63 23.27
N GLY A 176 5.91 4.47 23.94
CA GLY A 176 7.23 4.89 23.47
C GLY A 176 8.21 3.73 23.37
N SER A 177 8.27 2.86 24.38
CA SER A 177 9.15 1.68 24.39
C SER A 177 8.74 0.66 23.31
N VAL A 178 7.44 0.49 23.08
CA VAL A 178 6.92 -0.38 22.01
C VAL A 178 7.26 0.18 20.63
N CYS A 179 7.13 1.51 20.42
CA CYS A 179 7.56 2.16 19.17
C CYS A 179 9.06 1.97 18.94
N CYS A 180 9.91 2.11 19.96
CA CYS A 180 11.35 1.86 19.87
C CYS A 180 11.65 0.40 19.48
N ALA A 181 10.97 -0.57 20.11
CA ALA A 181 11.14 -1.99 19.79
C ALA A 181 10.74 -2.33 18.35
N MET A 182 9.63 -1.73 17.86
CA MET A 182 9.17 -1.89 16.47
C MET A 182 10.20 -1.34 15.47
N VAL A 183 10.65 -0.10 15.70
CA VAL A 183 11.63 0.55 14.83
C VAL A 183 12.96 -0.20 14.85
N LEU A 184 13.44 -0.58 16.03
CA LEU A 184 14.72 -1.29 16.17
C LEU A 184 14.67 -2.68 15.53
N GLY A 185 13.61 -3.45 15.78
CA GLY A 185 13.44 -4.80 15.21
C GLY A 185 13.40 -4.80 13.69
N SER A 186 12.60 -3.89 13.10
CA SER A 186 12.53 -3.75 11.64
C SER A 186 13.84 -3.23 11.04
N SER A 187 14.50 -2.27 11.69
CA SER A 187 15.77 -1.71 11.20
C SER A 187 16.92 -2.69 11.26
N LEU A 188 17.00 -3.54 12.29
CA LEU A 188 18.00 -4.60 12.38
C LEU A 188 17.79 -5.67 11.30
N ALA A 189 16.56 -6.04 11.01
CA ALA A 189 16.24 -6.94 9.91
C ALA A 189 16.65 -6.34 8.56
N CYS A 190 16.36 -5.07 8.34
CA CYS A 190 16.77 -4.34 7.14
C CYS A 190 18.30 -4.22 7.02
N LEU A 191 19.02 -4.06 8.13
CA LEU A 191 20.49 -4.09 8.14
C LEU A 191 21.02 -5.45 7.66
N GLY A 192 20.47 -6.55 8.17
CA GLY A 192 20.82 -7.91 7.72
C GLY A 192 20.55 -8.11 6.22
N SER A 193 19.39 -7.68 5.75
CA SER A 193 19.00 -7.70 4.34
C SER A 193 19.98 -6.88 3.47
N THR A 194 20.30 -5.66 3.92
CA THR A 194 21.25 -4.77 3.22
C THR A 194 22.63 -5.38 3.12
N LEU A 195 23.15 -5.98 4.20
CA LEU A 195 24.44 -6.65 4.20
C LEU A 195 24.47 -7.83 3.23
N TYR A 196 23.41 -8.64 3.21
CA TYR A 196 23.28 -9.75 2.27
C TYR A 196 23.22 -9.26 0.81
N GLN A 197 22.42 -8.24 0.53
CA GLN A 197 22.34 -7.64 -0.80
C GLN A 197 23.69 -7.04 -1.25
N LEU A 198 24.45 -6.41 -0.35
CA LEU A 198 25.80 -5.91 -0.63
C LEU A 198 26.79 -7.05 -0.94
N GLN A 199 26.70 -8.17 -0.22
CA GLN A 199 27.53 -9.35 -0.53
C GLN A 199 27.19 -9.91 -1.91
N LEU A 200 25.90 -9.98 -2.23
CA LEU A 200 25.43 -10.44 -3.56
C LEU A 200 25.90 -9.50 -4.67
N LEU A 201 25.83 -8.18 -4.43
CA LEU A 201 26.35 -7.16 -5.35
C LEU A 201 27.85 -7.32 -5.58
N ARG A 202 28.63 -7.52 -4.51
CA ARG A 202 30.09 -7.76 -4.61
C ARG A 202 30.40 -9.02 -5.45
N ARG A 203 29.67 -10.11 -5.23
CA ARG A 203 29.82 -11.36 -6.02
C ARG A 203 29.46 -11.15 -7.50
N THR A 204 28.44 -10.35 -7.80
CA THR A 204 28.03 -10.06 -9.18
C THR A 204 29.11 -9.31 -9.96
N PHE A 205 29.92 -8.46 -9.30
CA PHE A 205 30.97 -7.69 -9.93
C PHE A 205 32.39 -8.20 -9.60
N SER A 206 32.53 -9.39 -8.98
CA SER A 206 33.83 -10.02 -8.76
C SER A 206 34.40 -10.45 -10.11
N GLY A 207 35.47 -9.82 -10.56
CA GLY A 207 36.09 -10.07 -11.86
C GLY A 207 35.86 -9.00 -12.93
N CYS A 208 35.02 -7.97 -12.65
CA CYS A 208 34.87 -6.86 -13.58
C CYS A 208 35.98 -5.83 -13.37
N GLU A 209 36.73 -5.51 -14.43
CA GLU A 209 37.75 -4.44 -14.38
C GLU A 209 37.08 -3.10 -14.11
N LYS A 210 37.74 -2.27 -13.30
CA LYS A 210 37.33 -0.90 -13.00
C LYS A 210 37.55 -0.01 -14.22
N SER A 211 36.59 -0.01 -15.16
CA SER A 211 36.66 0.90 -16.30
C SER A 211 36.29 2.31 -15.88
N GLY A 212 37.15 3.28 -16.21
CA GLY A 212 37.07 4.69 -15.83
C GLY A 212 36.00 5.52 -16.57
N GLY A 213 34.93 4.92 -17.09
CA GLY A 213 33.89 5.56 -17.91
C GLY A 213 32.88 6.46 -17.15
N GLY A 214 33.21 7.01 -15.99
CA GLY A 214 32.25 7.66 -15.08
C GLY A 214 31.85 9.11 -15.37
N GLY A 215 32.48 9.83 -16.30
CA GLY A 215 32.32 11.28 -16.41
C GLY A 215 30.90 11.78 -16.72
N ASN A 216 30.02 10.98 -17.30
CA ASN A 216 28.67 11.38 -17.70
C ASN A 216 27.55 10.74 -16.85
N MET A 217 27.86 9.68 -16.08
CA MET A 217 26.88 8.90 -15.32
C MET A 217 26.23 9.73 -14.20
N GLY A 218 27.02 10.51 -13.47
CA GLY A 218 26.50 11.40 -12.42
C GLY A 218 25.52 12.45 -12.96
N ARG A 219 25.81 13.08 -14.09
CA ARG A 219 24.91 14.06 -14.73
C ARG A 219 23.61 13.38 -15.21
N ARG A 220 23.70 12.18 -15.77
CA ARG A 220 22.53 11.39 -16.18
C ARG A 220 21.66 11.02 -14.98
N MET A 221 22.30 10.55 -13.91
CA MET A 221 21.64 10.23 -12.65
C MET A 221 20.87 11.42 -12.09
N VAL A 222 21.52 12.59 -11.97
CA VAL A 222 20.87 13.82 -11.44
C VAL A 222 19.69 14.24 -12.33
N ARG A 223 19.83 14.19 -13.65
CA ARG A 223 18.75 14.57 -14.60
C ARG A 223 17.51 13.69 -14.45
N LEU A 224 17.69 12.38 -14.15
CA LEU A 224 16.58 11.45 -13.90
C LEU A 224 16.05 11.57 -12.47
N CYS A 225 16.95 11.69 -11.50
CA CYS A 225 16.61 11.69 -10.08
C CYS A 225 15.79 12.92 -9.66
N VAL A 226 16.16 14.12 -10.10
CA VAL A 226 15.55 15.38 -9.63
C VAL A 226 14.04 15.45 -9.91
N PRO A 227 13.52 15.20 -11.13
CA PRO A 227 12.08 15.22 -11.38
C PRO A 227 11.32 14.15 -10.57
N LEU A 228 11.93 12.95 -10.44
CA LEU A 228 11.34 11.85 -9.64
C LEU A 228 11.30 12.20 -8.15
N ALA A 229 12.37 12.80 -7.63
CA ALA A 229 12.44 13.24 -6.25
C ALA A 229 11.38 14.32 -5.95
N LEU A 230 11.26 15.34 -6.80
CA LEU A 230 10.31 16.42 -6.59
C LEU A 230 8.86 15.92 -6.53
N SER A 231 8.49 15.03 -7.46
CA SER A 231 7.15 14.42 -7.45
C SER A 231 6.91 13.53 -6.22
N ALA A 232 7.93 12.76 -5.80
CA ALA A 232 7.85 11.93 -4.60
C ALA A 232 7.75 12.77 -3.31
N TYR A 233 8.50 13.87 -3.22
CA TYR A 233 8.45 14.78 -2.07
C TYR A 233 7.09 15.45 -1.93
N LEU A 234 6.54 15.96 -3.03
CA LEU A 234 5.22 16.57 -3.03
C LEU A 234 4.15 15.57 -2.55
N ARG A 235 4.14 14.39 -3.13
CA ARG A 235 3.18 13.33 -2.76
C ARG A 235 3.35 12.89 -1.31
N SER A 236 4.57 12.60 -0.89
CA SER A 236 4.85 12.15 0.49
C SER A 236 4.54 13.24 1.52
N GLY A 237 4.80 14.50 1.17
CA GLY A 237 4.43 15.65 2.01
C GLY A 237 2.93 15.76 2.20
N LEU A 238 2.14 15.65 1.13
CA LEU A 238 0.68 15.69 1.21
C LEU A 238 0.11 14.55 2.06
N VAL A 239 0.58 13.32 1.83
CA VAL A 239 0.17 12.16 2.65
C VAL A 239 0.54 12.36 4.12
N THR A 240 1.73 12.88 4.39
CA THR A 240 2.17 13.15 5.77
C THR A 240 1.28 14.21 6.43
N LEU A 241 0.96 15.30 5.74
CA LEU A 241 0.06 16.34 6.24
C LEU A 241 -1.33 15.78 6.54
N GLU A 242 -1.90 14.98 5.63
CA GLU A 242 -3.17 14.28 5.83
C GLU A 242 -3.17 13.47 7.13
N GLN A 243 -2.14 12.63 7.34
CA GLN A 243 -2.03 11.77 8.51
C GLN A 243 -1.95 12.57 9.83
N PHE A 244 -1.30 13.73 9.84
CA PHE A 244 -1.25 14.58 11.02
C PHE A 244 -2.53 15.40 11.24
N LEU A 245 -3.20 15.81 10.18
CA LEU A 245 -4.44 16.57 10.27
C LEU A 245 -5.57 15.77 10.93
N VAL A 246 -5.59 14.43 10.75
CA VAL A 246 -6.67 13.60 11.29
C VAL A 246 -6.74 13.67 12.83
N PRO A 247 -5.71 13.26 13.61
CA PRO A 247 -5.78 13.36 15.07
C PRO A 247 -5.87 14.80 15.56
N TRP A 248 -5.20 15.76 14.91
CA TRP A 248 -5.26 17.17 15.25
C TRP A 248 -6.66 17.76 15.10
N GLY A 249 -7.34 17.48 14.00
CA GLY A 249 -8.67 17.99 13.75
C GLY A 249 -9.74 17.34 14.62
N LEU A 250 -9.62 16.02 14.87
CA LEU A 250 -10.51 15.30 15.80
C LEU A 250 -10.40 15.85 17.23
N ALA A 251 -9.20 16.18 17.69
CA ALA A 251 -8.99 16.79 18.99
C ALA A 251 -9.64 18.19 19.08
N ARG A 252 -9.58 18.98 18.01
CA ARG A 252 -10.22 20.30 17.96
C ARG A 252 -11.75 20.25 17.85
N ALA A 253 -12.30 19.17 17.30
CA ALA A 253 -13.75 18.96 17.22
C ALA A 253 -14.41 18.62 18.57
N GLY A 254 -13.66 18.64 19.67
CA GLY A 254 -14.15 18.37 21.03
C GLY A 254 -13.77 17.01 21.60
N GLY A 255 -12.95 16.23 20.87
CA GLY A 255 -12.37 15.00 21.39
C GLY A 255 -11.22 15.26 22.36
N SER A 256 -11.03 14.39 23.38
CA SER A 256 -9.76 14.38 24.12
C SER A 256 -8.63 13.96 23.18
N GLY A 257 -7.40 14.40 23.43
CA GLY A 257 -6.25 14.03 22.61
C GLY A 257 -6.06 12.49 22.52
N GLU A 258 -6.30 11.79 23.62
CA GLU A 258 -6.22 10.33 23.68
C GLU A 258 -7.33 9.65 22.85
N ALA A 259 -8.59 10.10 22.97
CA ALA A 259 -9.70 9.56 22.16
C ALA A 259 -9.51 9.81 20.67
N SER A 260 -8.99 10.98 20.30
CA SER A 260 -8.68 11.32 18.90
C SER A 260 -7.58 10.45 18.33
N MET A 261 -6.54 10.18 19.12
CA MET A 261 -5.45 9.29 18.75
C MET A 261 -5.92 7.83 18.69
N ALA A 262 -6.83 7.41 19.59
CA ALA A 262 -7.42 6.07 19.55
C ALA A 262 -8.30 5.86 18.31
N ALA A 263 -9.12 6.84 17.94
CA ALA A 263 -9.92 6.80 16.72
C ALA A 263 -9.03 6.71 15.47
N TYR A 264 -7.99 7.55 15.39
CA TYR A 264 -7.01 7.52 14.32
C TYR A 264 -6.30 6.16 14.24
N GLY A 265 -5.81 5.63 15.37
CA GLY A 265 -5.14 4.32 15.44
C GLY A 265 -6.07 3.18 15.04
N THR A 266 -7.34 3.21 15.49
CA THR A 266 -8.34 2.21 15.09
C THR A 266 -8.58 2.23 13.58
N ILE A 267 -8.76 3.40 12.98
CA ILE A 267 -9.03 3.52 11.54
C ILE A 267 -7.80 3.10 10.72
N HIS A 268 -6.64 3.71 10.99
CA HIS A 268 -5.45 3.52 10.14
C HIS A 268 -4.69 2.23 10.41
N ALA A 269 -4.64 1.77 11.68
CA ALA A 269 -3.86 0.59 12.04
C ALA A 269 -4.69 -0.69 12.23
N MET A 270 -6.03 -0.61 12.29
CA MET A 270 -6.88 -1.81 12.40
C MET A 270 -7.83 -1.95 11.21
N VAL A 271 -8.63 -0.92 10.90
CA VAL A 271 -9.69 -0.99 9.88
C VAL A 271 -9.09 -1.09 8.47
N PHE A 272 -8.19 -0.18 8.09
CA PHE A 272 -7.60 -0.20 6.75
C PHE A 272 -6.81 -1.47 6.43
N PRO A 273 -6.01 -2.06 7.34
CA PRO A 273 -5.41 -3.37 7.09
C PRO A 273 -6.43 -4.48 6.78
N ILE A 274 -7.57 -4.53 7.47
CA ILE A 274 -8.64 -5.49 7.17
C ILE A 274 -9.23 -5.20 5.78
N LEU A 275 -9.60 -3.94 5.50
CA LEU A 275 -10.19 -3.55 4.22
C LEU A 275 -9.25 -3.81 3.04
N MET A 276 -7.94 -3.58 3.22
CA MET A 276 -6.95 -3.75 2.16
C MET A 276 -6.39 -5.18 2.04
N PHE A 277 -6.79 -6.10 2.93
CA PHE A 277 -6.31 -7.47 2.88
C PHE A 277 -6.68 -8.19 1.57
N PRO A 278 -7.95 -8.22 1.13
CA PRO A 278 -8.32 -8.83 -0.15
C PRO A 278 -7.81 -8.06 -1.38
N ALA A 279 -7.52 -6.77 -1.25
CA ALA A 279 -7.01 -5.94 -2.35
C ALA A 279 -5.70 -6.46 -2.96
N ALA A 280 -4.91 -7.25 -2.22
CA ALA A 280 -3.69 -7.86 -2.72
C ALA A 280 -3.91 -8.67 -4.01
N ILE A 281 -5.06 -9.33 -4.14
CA ILE A 281 -5.45 -10.07 -5.34
C ILE A 281 -5.59 -9.12 -6.53
N LEU A 282 -6.31 -8.00 -6.34
CA LEU A 282 -6.52 -7.02 -7.41
C LEU A 282 -5.24 -6.29 -7.80
N TYR A 283 -4.36 -5.98 -6.85
CA TYR A 283 -3.06 -5.38 -7.16
C TYR A 283 -2.22 -6.31 -8.02
N THR A 284 -2.18 -7.61 -7.72
CA THR A 284 -1.46 -8.59 -8.55
C THR A 284 -2.06 -8.66 -9.97
N VAL A 285 -3.37 -8.68 -10.09
CA VAL A 285 -4.05 -8.66 -11.40
C VAL A 285 -3.73 -7.38 -12.16
N ALA A 286 -3.80 -6.22 -11.50
CA ALA A 286 -3.47 -4.93 -12.09
C ALA A 286 -2.03 -4.89 -12.62
N ASP A 287 -1.06 -5.39 -11.85
CA ASP A 287 0.35 -5.44 -12.26
C ASP A 287 0.59 -6.37 -13.46
N LEU A 288 -0.13 -7.50 -13.53
CA LEU A 288 -0.08 -8.40 -14.69
C LEU A 288 -0.72 -7.81 -15.95
N LEU A 289 -1.72 -6.95 -15.79
CA LEU A 289 -2.38 -6.28 -16.91
C LEU A 289 -1.51 -5.21 -17.59
N VAL A 290 -0.63 -4.55 -16.84
CA VAL A 290 0.22 -3.47 -17.38
C VAL A 290 0.98 -3.88 -18.65
N PRO A 291 1.79 -4.97 -18.66
CA PRO A 291 2.52 -5.36 -19.86
C PRO A 291 1.59 -5.88 -20.98
N GLU A 292 0.49 -6.53 -20.63
CA GLU A 292 -0.44 -7.07 -21.63
C GLU A 292 -1.19 -5.94 -22.37
N LEU A 293 -1.67 -4.93 -21.65
CA LEU A 293 -2.31 -3.76 -22.22
C LEU A 293 -1.35 -2.90 -23.05
N ALA A 294 -0.09 -2.80 -22.60
CA ALA A 294 0.95 -2.12 -23.38
C ALA A 294 1.20 -2.82 -24.72
N ARG A 295 1.21 -4.16 -24.75
CA ARG A 295 1.33 -4.96 -25.99
C ARG A 295 0.12 -4.77 -26.90
N CYS A 296 -1.10 -4.81 -26.35
CA CYS A 296 -2.33 -4.58 -27.12
C CYS A 296 -2.35 -3.20 -27.77
N ARG A 297 -1.90 -2.16 -27.02
CA ARG A 297 -1.77 -0.80 -27.55
C ARG A 297 -0.73 -0.71 -28.66
N ALA A 298 0.44 -1.31 -28.47
CA ALA A 298 1.52 -1.31 -29.48
C ALA A 298 1.09 -2.04 -30.77
N ALA A 299 0.33 -3.14 -30.64
CA ALA A 299 -0.21 -3.89 -31.76
C ALA A 299 -1.46 -3.26 -32.40
N LYS A 300 -1.98 -2.14 -31.84
CA LYS A 300 -3.24 -1.50 -32.25
C LYS A 300 -4.45 -2.45 -32.29
N ASN A 301 -4.43 -3.50 -31.44
CA ASN A 301 -5.52 -4.47 -31.35
C ASN A 301 -6.62 -3.94 -30.42
N THR A 302 -7.55 -3.18 -30.98
CA THR A 302 -8.64 -2.54 -30.24
C THR A 302 -9.65 -3.54 -29.67
N GLU A 303 -9.91 -4.65 -30.38
CA GLU A 303 -10.83 -5.69 -29.94
C GLU A 303 -10.35 -6.35 -28.65
N ARG A 304 -9.08 -6.81 -28.64
CA ARG A 304 -8.46 -7.41 -27.46
C ARG A 304 -8.33 -6.41 -26.31
N MET A 305 -8.06 -5.13 -26.61
CA MET A 305 -8.01 -4.06 -25.64
C MET A 305 -9.37 -3.85 -24.97
N HIS A 306 -10.47 -3.81 -25.74
CA HIS A 306 -11.84 -3.69 -25.23
C HIS A 306 -12.23 -4.92 -24.40
N HIS A 307 -11.92 -6.12 -24.88
CA HIS A 307 -12.21 -7.37 -24.16
C HIS A 307 -11.51 -7.41 -22.80
N LEU A 308 -10.20 -7.15 -22.75
CA LEU A 308 -9.43 -7.15 -21.50
C LEU A 308 -9.94 -6.06 -20.53
N THR A 309 -10.13 -4.83 -21.03
CA THR A 309 -10.63 -3.72 -20.21
C THR A 309 -12.02 -4.04 -19.63
N GLY A 310 -12.92 -4.54 -20.46
CA GLY A 310 -14.29 -4.89 -20.05
C GLY A 310 -14.33 -6.03 -19.03
N THR A 311 -13.64 -7.12 -19.30
CA THR A 311 -13.55 -8.27 -18.38
C THR A 311 -12.96 -7.88 -17.04
N CYS A 312 -11.87 -7.11 -17.04
CA CYS A 312 -11.24 -6.67 -15.80
C CYS A 312 -12.13 -5.72 -14.99
N LEU A 313 -12.79 -4.75 -15.64
CA LEU A 313 -13.72 -3.85 -14.94
C LEU A 313 -14.91 -4.62 -14.36
N ARG A 314 -15.48 -5.58 -15.10
CA ARG A 314 -16.62 -6.38 -14.60
C ARG A 314 -16.19 -7.28 -13.44
N MET A 315 -15.09 -8.04 -13.59
CA MET A 315 -14.62 -8.93 -12.53
C MET A 315 -14.15 -8.16 -11.29
N GLY A 316 -13.46 -7.03 -11.49
CA GLY A 316 -13.07 -6.14 -10.40
C GLY A 316 -14.25 -5.54 -9.66
N CYS A 317 -15.30 -5.16 -10.38
CA CYS A 317 -16.54 -4.64 -9.80
C CYS A 317 -17.27 -5.71 -8.96
N LEU A 318 -17.43 -6.93 -9.48
CA LEU A 318 -18.04 -8.04 -8.75
C LEU A 318 -17.24 -8.38 -7.48
N PHE A 319 -15.93 -8.46 -7.60
CA PHE A 319 -15.05 -8.73 -6.45
C PHE A 319 -15.13 -7.63 -5.41
N ALA A 320 -15.11 -6.37 -5.83
CA ALA A 320 -15.19 -5.21 -4.93
C ALA A 320 -16.56 -5.14 -4.22
N LEU A 321 -17.66 -5.35 -4.95
CA LEU A 321 -19.01 -5.41 -4.38
C LEU A 321 -19.15 -6.56 -3.37
N CYS A 322 -18.72 -7.76 -3.76
CA CYS A 322 -18.72 -8.92 -2.88
C CYS A 322 -17.95 -8.64 -1.59
N THR A 323 -16.73 -8.10 -1.72
CA THR A 323 -15.88 -7.79 -0.57
C THR A 323 -16.49 -6.68 0.29
N ALA A 324 -17.01 -5.61 -0.30
CA ALA A 324 -17.64 -4.51 0.45
C ALA A 324 -18.84 -5.00 1.27
N CYS A 325 -19.72 -5.81 0.67
CA CYS A 325 -20.87 -6.36 1.37
C CYS A 325 -20.47 -7.35 2.46
N LEU A 326 -19.51 -8.23 2.21
CA LEU A 326 -19.00 -9.15 3.22
C LEU A 326 -18.32 -8.42 4.39
N MET A 327 -17.48 -7.42 4.11
CA MET A 327 -16.84 -6.61 5.16
C MET A 327 -17.87 -5.85 6.00
N GLY A 328 -18.93 -5.32 5.36
CA GLY A 328 -20.02 -4.68 6.07
C GLY A 328 -20.84 -5.66 6.92
N ALA A 329 -21.24 -6.79 6.32
CA ALA A 329 -22.05 -7.80 7.01
C ALA A 329 -21.32 -8.48 8.17
N LEU A 330 -20.00 -8.61 8.10
CA LEU A 330 -19.17 -9.30 9.09
C LEU A 330 -18.35 -8.33 9.96
N SER A 331 -18.64 -7.03 9.89
CA SER A 331 -17.83 -5.96 10.49
C SER A 331 -17.59 -6.15 11.98
N ASP A 332 -18.64 -6.41 12.76
CA ASP A 332 -18.54 -6.60 14.21
C ASP A 332 -17.74 -7.86 14.55
N GLY A 333 -18.05 -8.97 13.89
CA GLY A 333 -17.33 -10.23 14.08
C GLY A 333 -15.85 -10.12 13.71
N LEU A 334 -15.51 -9.44 12.59
CA LEU A 334 -14.13 -9.20 12.18
C LEU A 334 -13.39 -8.32 13.18
N GLY A 335 -14.00 -7.22 13.67
CA GLY A 335 -13.42 -6.38 14.69
C GLY A 335 -13.11 -7.14 15.98
N GLN A 336 -14.03 -7.99 16.42
CA GLN A 336 -13.88 -8.80 17.63
C GLN A 336 -12.86 -9.94 17.46
N ILE A 337 -12.92 -10.70 16.37
CA ILE A 337 -12.02 -11.83 16.14
C ILE A 337 -10.60 -11.37 15.87
N VAL A 338 -10.41 -10.36 15.04
CA VAL A 338 -9.07 -9.91 14.64
C VAL A 338 -8.40 -9.10 15.74
N TYR A 339 -9.09 -8.09 16.27
CA TYR A 339 -8.47 -7.12 17.21
C TYR A 339 -9.10 -7.05 18.60
N LYS A 340 -10.16 -7.80 18.86
CA LYS A 340 -10.96 -7.74 20.10
C LYS A 340 -11.48 -6.32 20.39
N SER A 341 -11.88 -5.59 19.35
CA SER A 341 -12.30 -4.19 19.43
C SER A 341 -13.67 -4.00 18.76
N ALA A 342 -14.64 -3.54 19.53
CA ALA A 342 -15.97 -3.17 19.01
C ALA A 342 -15.90 -1.91 18.14
N ASP A 343 -15.05 -0.95 18.48
CA ASP A 343 -14.87 0.27 17.68
C ASP A 343 -14.28 -0.04 16.31
N CYS A 344 -13.38 -1.03 16.22
CA CYS A 344 -12.89 -1.51 14.93
C CYS A 344 -14.05 -2.03 14.06
N GLY A 345 -15.00 -2.79 14.61
CA GLY A 345 -16.20 -3.26 13.91
C GLY A 345 -17.06 -2.10 13.41
N ARG A 346 -17.34 -1.11 14.27
CA ARG A 346 -18.13 0.08 13.90
C ARG A 346 -17.49 0.88 12.76
N TYR A 347 -16.19 1.16 12.84
CA TYR A 347 -15.49 1.87 11.77
C TYR A 347 -15.36 1.02 10.51
N LEU A 348 -15.19 -0.29 10.64
CA LEU A 348 -15.18 -1.20 9.51
C LEU A 348 -16.50 -1.14 8.72
N LEU A 349 -17.64 -1.11 9.41
CA LEU A 349 -18.96 -0.94 8.79
C LEU A 349 -19.04 0.38 8.02
N VAL A 350 -18.55 1.48 8.61
CA VAL A 350 -18.57 2.80 7.98
C VAL A 350 -17.70 2.85 6.72
N PHE A 351 -16.53 2.20 6.73
CA PHE A 351 -15.59 2.23 5.62
C PHE A 351 -15.73 1.05 4.63
N ALA A 352 -16.54 0.02 4.93
CA ALA A 352 -16.74 -1.10 4.03
C ALA A 352 -17.24 -0.70 2.62
N PRO A 353 -18.18 0.23 2.44
CA PRO A 353 -18.61 0.65 1.10
C PRO A 353 -17.49 1.33 0.30
N ALA A 354 -16.49 1.95 0.97
CA ALA A 354 -15.36 2.58 0.29
C ALA A 354 -14.49 1.56 -0.47
N VAL A 355 -14.53 0.28 -0.09
CA VAL A 355 -13.83 -0.81 -0.78
C VAL A 355 -14.16 -0.82 -2.27
N LEU A 356 -15.42 -0.55 -2.63
CA LEU A 356 -15.84 -0.50 -4.04
C LEU A 356 -15.01 0.53 -4.82
N ILE A 357 -14.89 1.74 -4.27
CA ILE A 357 -14.16 2.84 -4.93
C ILE A 357 -12.67 2.54 -4.95
N LEU A 358 -12.08 2.14 -3.80
CA LEU A 358 -10.65 1.92 -3.64
C LEU A 358 -10.12 0.78 -4.54
N TYR A 359 -10.87 -0.31 -4.64
CA TYR A 359 -10.47 -1.47 -5.42
C TYR A 359 -10.57 -1.21 -6.93
N LEU A 360 -11.65 -0.56 -7.34
CA LEU A 360 -11.82 -0.18 -8.74
C LEU A 360 -10.80 0.88 -9.17
N ASP A 361 -10.52 1.86 -8.31
CA ASP A 361 -9.51 2.88 -8.57
C ASP A 361 -8.12 2.27 -8.76
N ALA A 362 -7.70 1.35 -7.89
CA ALA A 362 -6.43 0.63 -8.01
C ALA A 362 -6.32 -0.15 -9.34
N MET A 363 -7.40 -0.80 -9.77
CA MET A 363 -7.45 -1.54 -11.03
C MET A 363 -7.40 -0.61 -12.24
N VAL A 364 -8.16 0.49 -12.20
CA VAL A 364 -8.16 1.52 -13.25
C VAL A 364 -6.80 2.18 -13.38
N ASP A 365 -6.15 2.51 -12.28
CA ASP A 365 -4.78 3.04 -12.26
C ASP A 365 -3.77 2.07 -12.90
N GLY A 366 -3.88 0.77 -12.61
CA GLY A 366 -3.07 -0.27 -13.25
C GLY A 366 -3.27 -0.29 -14.77
N MET A 367 -4.54 -0.26 -15.23
CA MET A 367 -4.85 -0.22 -16.65
C MET A 367 -4.34 1.06 -17.33
N LEU A 368 -4.52 2.22 -16.72
CA LEU A 368 -4.01 3.49 -17.25
C LEU A 368 -2.48 3.48 -17.39
N LYS A 369 -1.75 2.90 -16.42
CA LYS A 369 -0.30 2.70 -16.52
C LYS A 369 0.05 1.80 -17.72
N GLY A 370 -0.69 0.73 -17.94
CA GLY A 370 -0.54 -0.14 -19.12
C GLY A 370 -0.77 0.59 -20.44
N PHE A 371 -1.68 1.53 -20.47
CA PHE A 371 -1.91 2.41 -21.61
C PHE A 371 -0.94 3.62 -21.68
N GLY A 372 0.08 3.68 -20.82
CA GLY A 372 1.07 4.76 -20.83
C GLY A 372 0.53 6.12 -20.34
N GLU A 373 -0.60 6.13 -19.64
CA GLU A 373 -1.24 7.33 -19.08
C GLU A 373 -0.81 7.61 -17.63
N GLN A 374 0.38 7.16 -17.24
CA GLN A 374 0.91 7.30 -15.88
C GLN A 374 0.92 8.75 -15.39
N THR A 375 1.21 9.71 -16.29
CA THR A 375 1.21 11.14 -15.95
C THR A 375 -0.17 11.65 -15.55
N ALA A 376 -1.24 11.11 -16.17
CA ALA A 376 -2.61 11.46 -15.82
C ALA A 376 -2.96 10.94 -14.42
N CYS A 377 -2.60 9.69 -14.09
CA CYS A 377 -2.80 9.13 -12.74
C CYS A 377 -2.10 9.98 -11.67
N VAL A 378 -0.81 10.31 -11.89
CA VAL A 378 -0.06 11.14 -10.94
C VAL A 378 -0.73 12.50 -10.73
N ARG A 379 -1.18 13.14 -11.82
CA ARG A 379 -1.85 14.45 -11.75
C ARG A 379 -3.17 14.36 -10.98
N TYR A 380 -3.99 13.34 -11.22
CA TYR A 380 -5.26 13.18 -10.52
C TYR A 380 -5.05 12.89 -9.04
N ASN A 381 -4.19 11.95 -8.71
CA ASN A 381 -3.82 11.64 -7.33
C ASN A 381 -3.27 12.85 -6.58
N THR A 382 -2.42 13.66 -7.22
CA THR A 382 -1.89 14.88 -6.60
C THR A 382 -2.99 15.91 -6.37
N LEU A 383 -3.86 16.15 -7.36
CA LEU A 383 -4.97 17.10 -7.24
C LEU A 383 -5.93 16.70 -6.10
N THR A 384 -6.31 15.43 -6.05
CA THR A 384 -7.23 14.92 -5.00
C THR A 384 -6.58 14.91 -3.63
N SER A 385 -5.27 14.65 -3.50
CA SER A 385 -4.56 14.79 -2.23
C SER A 385 -4.52 16.24 -1.73
N PHE A 386 -4.34 17.23 -2.62
CA PHE A 386 -4.47 18.63 -2.23
C PHE A 386 -5.88 18.96 -1.74
N LEU A 387 -6.89 18.49 -2.44
CA LEU A 387 -8.29 18.68 -2.07
C LEU A 387 -8.57 18.04 -0.70
N ASP A 388 -8.05 16.82 -0.48
CA ASP A 388 -8.19 16.08 0.76
C ASP A 388 -7.62 16.85 1.95
N VAL A 389 -6.37 17.27 1.86
CA VAL A 389 -5.70 18.10 2.89
C VAL A 389 -6.49 19.39 3.16
N ALA A 390 -6.97 20.07 2.12
CA ALA A 390 -7.73 21.32 2.28
C ALA A 390 -9.08 21.07 2.98
N LEU A 391 -9.82 20.04 2.58
CA LEU A 391 -11.10 19.69 3.19
C LEU A 391 -10.93 19.22 4.62
N LEU A 392 -9.91 18.39 4.92
CA LEU A 392 -9.61 17.96 6.27
C LEU A 392 -9.27 19.14 7.16
N TYR A 393 -8.43 20.07 6.71
CA TYR A 393 -8.09 21.25 7.48
C TYR A 393 -9.30 22.14 7.81
N LEU A 394 -10.24 22.29 6.87
CA LEU A 394 -11.40 23.16 7.02
C LEU A 394 -12.56 22.51 7.78
N LEU A 395 -12.87 21.25 7.47
CA LEU A 395 -14.09 20.59 7.94
C LEU A 395 -13.86 19.76 9.21
N LEU A 396 -12.70 19.12 9.35
CA LEU A 396 -12.45 18.20 10.44
C LEU A 396 -12.55 18.83 11.83
N PRO A 397 -12.00 20.06 12.08
CA PRO A 397 -12.13 20.73 13.37
C PRO A 397 -13.56 21.11 13.75
N ARG A 398 -14.49 21.17 12.77
CA ARG A 398 -15.88 21.57 12.98
C ARG A 398 -16.83 20.39 13.16
N PHE A 399 -16.63 19.34 12.37
CA PHE A 399 -17.56 18.22 12.24
C PHE A 399 -16.96 16.88 12.67
N GLY A 400 -15.71 16.87 13.13
CA GLY A 400 -15.04 15.67 13.66
C GLY A 400 -15.04 14.49 12.68
N LEU A 401 -15.31 13.30 13.20
CA LEU A 401 -15.25 12.06 12.44
C LEU A 401 -16.16 12.04 11.19
N ALA A 402 -17.32 12.69 11.26
CA ALA A 402 -18.22 12.77 10.10
C ALA A 402 -17.57 13.51 8.92
N ALA A 403 -16.81 14.58 9.21
CA ALA A 403 -16.04 15.29 8.18
C ALA A 403 -14.94 14.42 7.60
N TYR A 404 -14.25 13.62 8.42
CA TYR A 404 -13.24 12.70 7.96
C TYR A 404 -13.82 11.69 6.96
N VAL A 405 -14.91 11.03 7.34
CA VAL A 405 -15.59 10.05 6.48
C VAL A 405 -16.07 10.71 5.18
N LEU A 406 -16.72 11.87 5.26
CA LEU A 406 -17.20 12.59 4.09
C LEU A 406 -16.05 12.98 3.14
N THR A 407 -14.98 13.55 3.67
CA THR A 407 -13.81 13.96 2.88
C THR A 407 -13.18 12.75 2.21
N PHE A 408 -12.99 11.66 2.95
CA PHE A 408 -12.44 10.42 2.43
C PHE A 408 -13.26 9.88 1.24
N TYR A 409 -14.58 9.77 1.38
CA TYR A 409 -15.44 9.30 0.28
C TYR A 409 -15.42 10.27 -0.91
N LEU A 410 -15.48 11.56 -0.65
CA LEU A 410 -15.55 12.58 -1.71
C LEU A 410 -14.26 12.59 -2.54
N THR A 411 -13.10 12.63 -1.89
CA THR A 411 -11.81 12.73 -2.59
C THR A 411 -11.47 11.46 -3.37
N HIS A 412 -11.75 10.28 -2.80
CA HIS A 412 -11.56 9.01 -3.50
C HIS A 412 -12.56 8.81 -4.64
N ALA A 413 -13.83 9.25 -4.48
CA ALA A 413 -14.81 9.22 -5.56
C ALA A 413 -14.43 10.15 -6.71
N ILE A 414 -13.93 11.35 -6.43
CA ILE A 414 -13.43 12.28 -7.44
C ILE A 414 -12.23 11.67 -8.17
N ASN A 415 -11.27 11.09 -7.43
CA ASN A 415 -10.10 10.43 -8.02
C ASN A 415 -10.52 9.32 -8.97
N PHE A 416 -11.36 8.41 -8.49
CA PHE A 416 -11.89 7.31 -9.30
C PHE A 416 -12.65 7.82 -10.53
N TRP A 417 -13.49 8.84 -10.38
CA TRP A 417 -14.24 9.43 -11.50
C TRP A 417 -13.33 10.01 -12.57
N LEU A 418 -12.26 10.71 -12.19
CA LEU A 418 -11.27 11.25 -13.12
C LEU A 418 -10.51 10.13 -13.84
N SER A 419 -10.09 9.11 -13.09
CA SER A 419 -9.34 7.95 -13.60
C SER A 419 -10.19 7.12 -14.56
N ILE A 420 -11.41 6.75 -14.18
CA ILE A 420 -12.31 5.94 -15.04
C ILE A 420 -12.71 6.71 -16.30
N ARG A 421 -13.04 8.00 -16.20
CA ARG A 421 -13.35 8.85 -17.35
C ARG A 421 -12.17 8.89 -18.34
N ARG A 422 -10.93 8.96 -17.83
CA ARG A 422 -9.72 8.91 -18.67
C ARG A 422 -9.58 7.55 -19.34
N LEU A 423 -9.75 6.47 -18.58
CA LEU A 423 -9.67 5.10 -19.11
C LEU A 423 -10.68 4.88 -20.25
N LEU A 424 -11.96 5.21 -20.02
CA LEU A 424 -13.01 5.06 -21.04
C LEU A 424 -12.74 5.89 -22.30
N ARG A 425 -12.15 7.09 -22.14
CA ARG A 425 -11.78 7.93 -23.27
C ARG A 425 -10.61 7.35 -24.06
N VAL A 426 -9.60 6.81 -23.38
CA VAL A 426 -8.41 6.23 -24.04
C VAL A 426 -8.72 4.91 -24.72
N THR A 427 -9.58 4.09 -24.11
CA THR A 427 -9.94 2.77 -24.66
C THR A 427 -11.09 2.82 -25.65
N GLY A 428 -11.98 3.83 -25.55
CA GLY A 428 -13.25 3.85 -26.29
C GLY A 428 -14.25 2.80 -25.80
N TYR A 429 -14.00 2.15 -24.65
CA TYR A 429 -14.89 1.13 -24.10
C TYR A 429 -16.21 1.76 -23.63
N PRO A 430 -17.38 1.22 -24.04
CA PRO A 430 -18.67 1.73 -23.61
C PRO A 430 -18.93 1.40 -22.13
N ALA A 431 -19.38 2.38 -21.37
CA ALA A 431 -19.80 2.14 -19.99
C ALA A 431 -21.10 1.32 -19.95
N ASP A 432 -21.11 0.20 -19.25
CA ASP A 432 -22.29 -0.66 -19.10
C ASP A 432 -23.00 -0.41 -17.74
N GLY A 433 -23.91 0.56 -17.74
CA GLY A 433 -24.69 0.88 -16.56
C GLY A 433 -25.65 -0.25 -16.11
N ARG A 434 -26.09 -1.10 -17.06
CA ARG A 434 -27.00 -2.23 -16.75
C ARG A 434 -26.25 -3.30 -15.95
N PHE A 435 -25.00 -3.55 -16.31
CA PHE A 435 -24.14 -4.45 -15.54
C PHE A 435 -23.96 -3.97 -14.10
N LEU A 436 -23.69 -2.68 -13.91
CA LEU A 436 -23.52 -2.10 -12.57
C LEU A 436 -24.77 -2.25 -11.71
N LEU A 437 -25.94 -1.94 -12.27
CA LEU A 437 -27.22 -2.07 -11.56
C LEU A 437 -27.54 -3.53 -11.19
N ARG A 438 -27.36 -4.47 -12.11
CA ARG A 438 -27.57 -5.91 -11.85
C ARG A 438 -26.59 -6.43 -10.79
N SER A 439 -25.32 -6.08 -10.90
CA SER A 439 -24.28 -6.48 -9.91
C SER A 439 -24.58 -5.92 -8.52
N ALA A 440 -25.01 -4.66 -8.42
CA ALA A 440 -25.41 -4.05 -7.16
C ALA A 440 -26.66 -4.74 -6.57
N PHE A 441 -27.65 -5.07 -7.40
CA PHE A 441 -28.83 -5.82 -6.96
C PHE A 441 -28.46 -7.20 -6.40
N CYS A 442 -27.61 -7.97 -7.10
CA CYS A 442 -27.14 -9.26 -6.62
C CYS A 442 -26.41 -9.15 -5.27
N ALA A 443 -25.55 -8.12 -5.12
CA ALA A 443 -24.81 -7.89 -3.89
C ALA A 443 -25.73 -7.52 -2.71
N LEU A 444 -26.74 -6.68 -2.97
CA LEU A 444 -27.75 -6.30 -1.96
C LEU A 444 -28.65 -7.49 -1.57
N ALA A 445 -29.01 -8.36 -2.52
CA ALA A 445 -29.74 -9.59 -2.21
C ALA A 445 -28.93 -10.51 -1.30
N GLY A 446 -27.63 -10.70 -1.58
CA GLY A 446 -26.72 -11.45 -0.72
C GLY A 446 -26.58 -10.84 0.68
N LEU A 447 -26.47 -9.49 0.74
CA LEU A 447 -26.39 -8.76 2.00
C LEU A 447 -27.69 -8.93 2.82
N GLY A 448 -28.86 -8.82 2.18
CA GLY A 448 -30.16 -9.05 2.81
C GLY A 448 -30.27 -10.44 3.42
N ALA A 449 -29.83 -11.48 2.70
CA ALA A 449 -29.77 -12.85 3.22
C ALA A 449 -28.85 -12.96 4.44
N CYS A 450 -27.70 -12.30 4.44
CA CYS A 450 -26.78 -12.23 5.58
C CYS A 450 -27.43 -11.61 6.82
N CYS A 451 -28.22 -10.53 6.64
CA CYS A 451 -28.90 -9.82 7.73
C CYS A 451 -30.00 -10.66 8.40
N CYS A 452 -30.52 -11.70 7.72
CA CYS A 452 -31.51 -12.64 8.32
C CYS A 452 -30.90 -13.55 9.38
N LEU A 453 -29.57 -13.71 9.43
CA LEU A 453 -28.87 -14.50 10.44
C LEU A 453 -28.32 -13.58 11.52
N GLN A 454 -28.62 -13.88 12.80
CA GLN A 454 -28.06 -13.16 13.94
C GLN A 454 -26.52 -13.29 14.00
N ASP A 455 -25.87 -12.17 14.24
CA ASP A 455 -24.41 -12.15 14.47
C ASP A 455 -24.14 -12.55 15.91
N SER A 456 -23.65 -13.77 16.12
CA SER A 456 -23.22 -14.24 17.45
C SER A 456 -21.76 -13.88 17.76
N GLY A 457 -21.05 -13.20 16.85
CA GLY A 457 -19.62 -12.87 16.99
C GLY A 457 -18.69 -14.09 17.00
N LEU A 458 -19.22 -15.30 16.79
CA LEU A 458 -18.46 -16.54 16.77
C LEU A 458 -18.00 -16.89 15.35
N LEU A 459 -16.80 -17.44 15.22
CA LEU A 459 -16.22 -17.82 13.93
C LEU A 459 -17.16 -18.72 13.09
N PRO A 460 -17.84 -19.76 13.65
CA PRO A 460 -18.77 -20.57 12.86
C PRO A 460 -19.95 -19.79 12.27
N ALA A 461 -20.50 -18.84 13.02
CA ALA A 461 -21.59 -17.99 12.54
C ALA A 461 -21.14 -17.08 11.41
N MET A 462 -19.93 -16.51 11.49
CA MET A 462 -19.34 -15.71 10.41
C MET A 462 -19.11 -16.53 9.15
N VAL A 463 -18.60 -17.76 9.27
CA VAL A 463 -18.42 -18.66 8.12
C VAL A 463 -19.76 -19.01 7.48
N LEU A 464 -20.79 -19.27 8.31
CA LEU A 464 -22.15 -19.55 7.82
C LEU A 464 -22.74 -18.34 7.09
N ARG A 465 -22.61 -17.12 7.65
CA ARG A 465 -23.05 -15.87 7.02
C ARG A 465 -22.32 -15.60 5.70
N ALA A 466 -21.00 -15.79 5.68
CA ALA A 466 -20.21 -15.65 4.46
C ALA A 466 -20.60 -16.70 3.40
N GLY A 467 -20.85 -17.93 3.78
CA GLY A 467 -21.31 -18.99 2.90
C GLY A 467 -22.72 -18.69 2.33
N LEU A 468 -23.64 -18.23 3.18
CA LEU A 468 -24.99 -17.83 2.75
C LEU A 468 -24.91 -16.65 1.78
N PHE A 469 -24.14 -15.60 2.11
CA PHE A 469 -23.91 -14.49 1.20
C PHE A 469 -23.41 -14.98 -0.16
N GLY A 470 -22.33 -15.78 -0.18
CA GLY A 470 -21.72 -16.31 -1.39
C GLY A 470 -22.70 -17.13 -2.24
N SER A 471 -23.50 -17.99 -1.59
CA SER A 471 -24.51 -18.81 -2.26
C SER A 471 -25.62 -17.96 -2.89
N VAL A 472 -26.18 -17.02 -2.15
CA VAL A 472 -27.23 -16.13 -2.65
C VAL A 472 -26.70 -15.19 -3.73
N PHE A 473 -25.53 -14.61 -3.52
CA PHE A 473 -24.88 -13.75 -4.52
C PHE A 473 -24.65 -14.50 -5.84
N SER A 474 -24.09 -15.70 -5.78
CA SER A 474 -23.84 -16.53 -6.97
C SER A 474 -25.15 -16.94 -7.67
N LEU A 475 -26.15 -17.33 -6.90
CA LEU A 475 -27.48 -17.66 -7.44
C LEU A 475 -28.11 -16.48 -8.20
N PHE A 476 -28.05 -15.27 -7.62
CA PHE A 476 -28.59 -14.09 -8.28
C PHE A 476 -27.78 -13.64 -9.49
N LEU A 477 -26.46 -13.84 -9.49
CA LEU A 477 -25.63 -13.60 -10.68
C LEU A 477 -26.02 -14.52 -11.85
N GLU A 478 -26.35 -15.78 -11.57
CA GLU A 478 -26.86 -16.72 -12.58
C GLU A 478 -28.28 -16.36 -13.04
N LEU A 479 -29.21 -16.08 -12.12
CA LEU A 479 -30.61 -15.75 -12.45
C LEU A 479 -30.74 -14.46 -13.27
N THR A 480 -29.85 -13.51 -13.09
CA THR A 480 -29.89 -12.22 -13.79
C THR A 480 -29.02 -12.18 -15.04
N ASP A 481 -28.36 -13.29 -15.40
CA ASP A 481 -27.37 -13.36 -16.50
C ASP A 481 -26.39 -12.19 -16.47
N THR A 482 -25.94 -11.84 -15.25
CA THR A 482 -25.05 -10.69 -15.06
C THR A 482 -23.66 -10.91 -15.60
N VAL A 483 -23.14 -12.15 -15.53
CA VAL A 483 -21.80 -12.50 -16.02
C VAL A 483 -21.89 -13.00 -17.46
N PRO A 484 -21.32 -12.29 -18.46
CA PRO A 484 -21.32 -12.73 -19.84
C PRO A 484 -20.70 -14.14 -20.03
N ALA A 485 -21.25 -14.90 -20.97
CA ALA A 485 -20.78 -16.26 -21.23
C ALA A 485 -19.29 -16.34 -21.60
N GLU A 486 -18.71 -15.26 -22.12
CA GLU A 486 -17.27 -15.13 -22.43
C GLU A 486 -16.44 -15.07 -21.16
N ASP A 487 -16.88 -14.28 -20.17
CA ASP A 487 -16.19 -14.14 -18.87
C ASP A 487 -16.32 -15.43 -18.06
N GLN A 488 -17.46 -16.12 -18.12
CA GLN A 488 -17.63 -17.45 -17.52
C GLN A 488 -16.67 -18.47 -18.11
N ARG A 489 -16.51 -18.49 -19.46
CA ARG A 489 -15.55 -19.36 -20.13
C ARG A 489 -14.09 -19.02 -19.77
N TRP A 490 -13.77 -17.75 -19.63
CA TRP A 490 -12.45 -17.30 -19.18
C TRP A 490 -12.16 -17.77 -17.74
N LEU A 491 -13.10 -17.59 -16.82
CA LEU A 491 -13.00 -18.08 -15.44
C LEU A 491 -12.80 -19.60 -15.36
N ARG A 492 -13.61 -20.37 -16.09
CA ARG A 492 -13.49 -21.84 -16.13
C ARG A 492 -12.14 -22.31 -16.71
N ARG A 493 -11.60 -21.61 -17.69
CA ARG A 493 -10.26 -21.91 -18.24
C ARG A 493 -9.14 -21.57 -17.26
N SER A 494 -9.28 -20.46 -16.52
CA SER A 494 -8.29 -20.02 -15.54
C SER A 494 -8.27 -20.90 -14.27
N LEU A 495 -9.42 -21.47 -13.89
CA LEU A 495 -9.54 -22.38 -12.73
C LEU A 495 -9.21 -23.86 -13.05
N ARG A 496 -9.10 -24.23 -14.32
CA ARG A 496 -8.69 -25.59 -14.74
C ARG A 496 -7.18 -25.76 -14.86
N LEU A 497 -6.40 -24.80 -14.38
CA LEU A 497 -4.96 -24.88 -14.18
C LEU A 497 -4.62 -25.49 -12.82
#